data_4c964c9ea0ab8faa82576dd2afb31dac
#
_entry.id   4c964c9ea0ab8faa82576dd2afb31dac
#
_cell.length_a   1.000
_cell.length_b   1.000
_cell.length_c   1.000
_cell.angle_alpha   90.00
_cell.angle_beta   90.00
_cell.angle_gamma   90.00
#
_symmetry.space_group_name_H-M   'P 1'
#
loop_
_entity.id
_entity.type
_entity.pdbx_description
1 polymer ?
#
loop_
_entity_poly.entity_id
_entity_poly.type
_entity_poly.pdbx_seq_one_letter_code
_entity_poly.pdbx_strand_id
1 'polypeptide(L)'
;IQVEHPVTEVTTGLDLVKEQIGVAWGNPLTFPEGPIEHRGHAIEFRINAEDPARSFAPSPGKINTFHPPGGPGVRLDTHLYAGYSVPPYYDSLLGKLIVSGNTREEAIVRARNALESFVIEGVSTTIPFLVEITRHPEFAAGDVDTHFLERFLEEKEGGRASGVGSEVEGGGRKGGSAGEAKEEGMAKTGAGR
;
A
#
# COMPACT_ATOMS: atom_id res chain seq x y z
N ILE A 1 5.16 17.30 17.35
CA ILE A 1 4.19 16.27 16.93
C ILE A 1 4.87 15.35 15.94
N GLN A 2 4.54 14.07 15.95
CA GLN A 2 5.12 13.05 15.08
C GLN A 2 4.23 12.81 13.85
N VAL A 3 4.77 12.15 12.81
CA VAL A 3 4.03 11.89 11.57
C VAL A 3 2.78 11.05 11.83
N GLU A 4 2.87 10.08 12.74
CA GLU A 4 1.82 9.12 13.12
C GLU A 4 0.73 9.68 14.04
N HIS A 5 0.75 10.96 14.38
CA HIS A 5 -0.28 11.59 15.22
C HIS A 5 -1.73 11.40 14.74
N PRO A 6 -2.03 11.23 13.45
CA PRO A 6 -3.42 10.98 13.01
C PRO A 6 -4.04 9.72 13.61
N VAL A 7 -3.25 8.70 13.98
CA VAL A 7 -3.76 7.52 14.69
C VAL A 7 -4.35 7.90 16.04
N THR A 8 -3.65 8.76 16.80
CA THR A 8 -4.14 9.28 18.06
C THR A 8 -5.40 10.14 17.85
N GLU A 9 -5.41 11.02 16.85
CA GLU A 9 -6.57 11.85 16.54
C GLU A 9 -7.81 11.02 16.25
N VAL A 10 -7.67 9.97 15.42
CA VAL A 10 -8.79 9.10 15.03
C VAL A 10 -9.33 8.32 16.23
N THR A 11 -8.46 7.85 17.12
CA THR A 11 -8.87 7.02 18.27
C THR A 11 -9.35 7.82 19.47
N THR A 12 -8.95 9.10 19.61
CA THR A 12 -9.34 9.96 20.72
C THR A 12 -10.37 11.01 20.34
N GLY A 13 -10.49 11.37 19.07
CA GLY A 13 -11.31 12.48 18.58
C GLY A 13 -10.71 13.87 18.83
N LEU A 14 -9.43 13.94 19.23
CA LEU A 14 -8.72 15.20 19.51
C LEU A 14 -7.96 15.68 18.26
N ASP A 15 -8.04 16.98 17.96
CA ASP A 15 -7.18 17.64 16.96
C ASP A 15 -5.90 18.12 17.66
N LEU A 16 -4.84 17.30 17.61
CA LEU A 16 -3.60 17.56 18.33
C LEU A 16 -2.87 18.80 17.82
N VAL A 17 -2.95 19.12 16.55
CA VAL A 17 -2.33 20.33 15.99
C VAL A 17 -3.05 21.57 16.50
N LYS A 18 -4.37 21.56 16.54
CA LYS A 18 -5.18 22.64 17.09
C LYS A 18 -4.92 22.84 18.57
N GLU A 19 -4.81 21.74 19.34
CA GLU A 19 -4.44 21.79 20.76
C GLU A 19 -3.07 22.43 20.96
N GLN A 20 -2.04 22.04 20.18
CA GLN A 20 -0.72 22.63 20.25
C GLN A 20 -0.73 24.14 19.97
N ILE A 21 -1.48 24.59 18.96
CA ILE A 21 -1.65 26.00 18.65
C ILE A 21 -2.34 26.72 19.80
N GLY A 22 -3.40 26.13 20.36
CA GLY A 22 -4.11 26.68 21.50
C GLY A 22 -3.22 26.89 22.72
N VAL A 23 -2.45 25.88 23.09
CA VAL A 23 -1.48 25.93 24.20
C VAL A 23 -0.38 26.99 23.96
N ALA A 24 0.15 27.05 22.72
CA ALA A 24 1.14 28.07 22.36
C ALA A 24 0.55 29.49 22.45
N TRP A 25 -0.76 29.65 22.27
CA TRP A 25 -1.47 30.93 22.44
C TRP A 25 -1.78 31.28 23.89
N GLY A 26 -1.53 30.36 24.84
CA GLY A 26 -1.81 30.52 26.26
C GLY A 26 -3.18 30.00 26.70
N ASN A 27 -3.89 29.27 25.86
CA ASN A 27 -5.15 28.66 26.23
C ASN A 27 -4.92 27.37 27.05
N PRO A 28 -5.82 27.01 27.97
CA PRO A 28 -5.82 25.69 28.59
C PRO A 28 -6.19 24.62 27.56
N LEU A 29 -5.88 23.34 27.88
CA LEU A 29 -6.33 22.19 27.08
C LEU A 29 -7.86 22.15 26.98
N THR A 30 -8.38 21.71 25.83
CA THR A 30 -9.84 21.63 25.61
C THR A 30 -10.44 20.35 26.18
N PHE A 31 -9.63 19.41 26.67
CA PHE A 31 -10.02 18.14 27.26
C PHE A 31 -9.52 18.06 28.72
N PRO A 32 -10.19 17.26 29.59
CA PRO A 32 -9.84 17.16 31.01
C PRO A 32 -8.47 16.52 31.20
N GLU A 33 -7.80 16.90 32.28
CA GLU A 33 -6.57 16.24 32.72
C GLU A 33 -6.84 14.77 33.09
N GLY A 34 -5.91 13.89 32.72
CA GLY A 34 -5.99 12.48 33.05
C GLY A 34 -5.88 11.57 31.83
N PRO A 35 -6.17 10.27 31.99
CA PRO A 35 -6.15 9.32 30.88
C PRO A 35 -7.19 9.65 29.82
N ILE A 36 -6.77 9.70 28.57
CA ILE A 36 -7.66 9.91 27.43
C ILE A 36 -8.14 8.55 26.92
N GLU A 37 -9.46 8.41 26.75
CA GLU A 37 -10.08 7.20 26.23
C GLU A 37 -9.76 7.03 24.73
N HIS A 38 -9.23 5.86 24.37
CA HIS A 38 -9.07 5.45 22.97
C HIS A 38 -10.26 4.59 22.54
N ARG A 39 -10.83 4.91 21.36
CA ARG A 39 -11.97 4.20 20.79
C ARG A 39 -11.60 3.52 19.49
N GLY A 40 -11.89 2.22 19.40
CA GLY A 40 -11.58 1.42 18.24
C GLY A 40 -10.09 1.22 18.03
N HIS A 41 -9.71 1.02 16.78
CA HIS A 41 -8.34 0.79 16.35
C HIS A 41 -8.05 1.59 15.08
N ALA A 42 -6.85 2.14 14.96
CA ALA A 42 -6.42 2.85 13.76
C ALA A 42 -5.00 2.44 13.36
N ILE A 43 -4.74 2.45 12.06
CA ILE A 43 -3.43 2.16 11.47
C ILE A 43 -3.12 3.24 10.45
N GLU A 44 -1.91 3.80 10.49
CA GLU A 44 -1.41 4.73 9.48
C GLU A 44 -0.40 4.03 8.58
N PHE A 45 -0.52 4.28 7.28
CA PHE A 45 0.42 3.87 6.26
C PHE A 45 1.02 5.11 5.60
N ARG A 46 2.35 5.23 5.62
CA ARG A 46 3.08 6.23 4.86
C ARG A 46 3.20 5.78 3.41
N ILE A 47 2.56 6.52 2.52
CA ILE A 47 2.65 6.27 1.08
C ILE A 47 3.80 7.11 0.55
N ASN A 48 4.89 6.45 0.17
CA ASN A 48 6.11 7.09 -0.29
C ASN A 48 6.35 6.83 -1.79
N ALA A 49 6.98 7.80 -2.47
CA ALA A 49 7.52 7.64 -3.81
C ALA A 49 8.85 6.91 -3.76
N GLU A 50 8.79 5.61 -3.51
CA GLU A 50 9.94 4.71 -3.35
C GLU A 50 9.67 3.40 -4.07
N ASP A 51 10.74 2.77 -4.57
CA ASP A 51 10.67 1.49 -5.27
C ASP A 51 11.11 0.34 -4.34
N PRO A 52 10.18 -0.47 -3.81
CA PRO A 52 10.50 -1.60 -2.94
C PRO A 52 11.39 -2.66 -3.63
N ALA A 53 11.31 -2.79 -4.97
CA ALA A 53 12.12 -3.73 -5.72
C ALA A 53 13.59 -3.28 -5.86
N ARG A 54 13.88 -2.00 -5.57
CA ARG A 54 15.19 -1.37 -5.63
C ARG A 54 15.63 -0.83 -4.28
N SER A 55 15.44 -1.62 -3.23
CA SER A 55 15.81 -1.26 -1.85
C SER A 55 15.24 0.09 -1.41
N PHE A 56 13.98 0.35 -1.76
CA PHE A 56 13.26 1.61 -1.46
C PHE A 56 13.95 2.87 -2.01
N ALA A 57 14.66 2.74 -3.15
CA ALA A 57 15.22 3.90 -3.81
C ALA A 57 14.14 4.94 -4.14
N PRO A 58 14.39 6.25 -3.93
CA PRO A 58 13.46 7.30 -4.28
C PRO A 58 13.05 7.25 -5.75
N SER A 59 11.76 7.47 -6.01
CA SER A 59 11.15 7.46 -7.35
C SER A 59 10.54 8.82 -7.69
N PRO A 60 11.34 9.87 -7.95
CA PRO A 60 10.82 11.15 -8.37
C PRO A 60 10.21 11.05 -9.77
N GLY A 61 9.23 11.90 -10.09
CA GLY A 61 8.59 11.89 -11.38
C GLY A 61 7.23 12.56 -11.39
N LYS A 62 6.57 12.55 -12.54
CA LYS A 62 5.24 13.13 -12.70
C LYS A 62 4.15 12.11 -12.42
N ILE A 63 3.21 12.46 -11.56
CA ILE A 63 2.00 11.67 -11.30
C ILE A 63 1.08 11.78 -12.52
N ASN A 64 0.86 10.69 -13.21
CA ASN A 64 -0.03 10.63 -14.37
C ASN A 64 -1.48 10.38 -13.97
N THR A 65 -1.67 9.39 -13.09
CA THR A 65 -2.98 9.03 -12.54
C THR A 65 -2.92 9.11 -11.01
N PHE A 66 -3.97 9.70 -10.43
CA PHE A 66 -4.17 9.74 -9.00
C PHE A 66 -5.64 9.43 -8.69
N HIS A 67 -5.87 8.27 -8.09
CA HIS A 67 -7.20 7.83 -7.65
C HIS A 67 -7.13 7.42 -6.17
N PRO A 68 -7.47 8.33 -5.26
CA PRO A 68 -7.38 8.07 -3.82
C PRO A 68 -8.48 7.11 -3.36
N PRO A 69 -8.20 6.28 -2.33
CA PRO A 69 -9.22 5.47 -1.70
C PRO A 69 -10.17 6.33 -0.87
N GLY A 70 -11.34 5.79 -0.57
CA GLY A 70 -12.34 6.47 0.25
C GLY A 70 -13.29 5.49 0.92
N GLY A 71 -14.24 6.05 1.68
CA GLY A 71 -15.26 5.30 2.39
C GLY A 71 -15.17 5.42 3.92
N PRO A 72 -16.08 4.76 4.67
CA PRO A 72 -16.12 4.82 6.12
C PRO A 72 -14.83 4.29 6.75
N GLY A 73 -14.24 5.08 7.67
CA GLY A 73 -13.00 4.72 8.35
C GLY A 73 -11.72 4.82 7.48
N VAL A 74 -11.78 5.53 6.35
CA VAL A 74 -10.64 5.83 5.49
C VAL A 74 -10.42 7.34 5.46
N ARG A 75 -9.23 7.79 5.89
CA ARG A 75 -8.76 9.18 5.81
C ARG A 75 -7.46 9.19 5.02
N LEU A 76 -7.33 10.11 4.09
CA LEU A 76 -6.09 10.33 3.35
C LEU A 76 -5.66 11.78 3.52
N ASP A 77 -4.50 11.98 4.13
CA ASP A 77 -3.83 13.29 4.24
C ASP A 77 -2.75 13.35 3.15
N THR A 78 -2.96 14.13 2.12
CA THR A 78 -2.06 14.20 0.97
C THR A 78 -2.07 15.59 0.32
N HIS A 79 -0.99 15.89 -0.38
CA HIS A 79 -0.86 17.07 -1.24
C HIS A 79 -0.92 16.71 -2.73
N LEU A 80 -1.11 15.41 -3.05
CA LEU A 80 -1.06 14.93 -4.43
C LEU A 80 -2.31 15.28 -5.24
N TYR A 81 -2.08 15.43 -6.53
CA TYR A 81 -3.09 15.50 -7.58
C TYR A 81 -2.51 14.99 -8.90
N ALA A 82 -3.37 14.60 -9.84
CA ALA A 82 -2.92 14.21 -11.18
C ALA A 82 -2.18 15.37 -11.86
N GLY A 83 -0.97 15.10 -12.35
CA GLY A 83 -0.09 16.12 -12.92
C GLY A 83 0.95 16.69 -11.96
N TYR A 84 0.88 16.40 -10.65
CA TYR A 84 1.91 16.79 -9.69
C TYR A 84 3.27 16.18 -10.04
N SER A 85 4.35 16.95 -9.86
CA SER A 85 5.72 16.44 -10.04
C SER A 85 6.37 16.24 -8.69
N VAL A 86 6.68 14.99 -8.37
CA VAL A 86 7.42 14.61 -7.15
C VAL A 86 8.87 15.05 -7.31
N PRO A 87 9.35 16.00 -6.49
CA PRO A 87 10.70 16.51 -6.62
C PRO A 87 11.73 15.55 -6.02
N PRO A 88 12.97 15.51 -6.53
CA PRO A 88 14.03 14.65 -6.00
C PRO A 88 14.74 15.22 -4.76
N TYR A 89 14.36 16.42 -4.28
CA TYR A 89 15.12 17.18 -3.28
C TYR A 89 14.54 17.14 -1.86
N TYR A 90 13.34 16.58 -1.72
CA TYR A 90 12.60 16.50 -0.46
C TYR A 90 12.31 15.06 -0.09
N ASP A 91 11.67 14.88 1.06
CA ASP A 91 11.15 13.58 1.52
C ASP A 91 10.25 12.94 0.44
N SER A 92 10.31 11.62 0.35
CA SER A 92 9.52 10.82 -0.60
C SER A 92 8.04 10.70 -0.21
N LEU A 93 7.62 11.23 0.95
CA LEU A 93 6.26 11.09 1.48
C LEU A 93 5.24 11.75 0.54
N LEU A 94 4.32 10.96 0.01
CA LEU A 94 3.24 11.36 -0.88
C LEU A 94 1.92 11.59 -0.11
N GLY A 95 1.73 10.85 0.95
CA GLY A 95 0.54 10.96 1.78
C GLY A 95 0.54 9.98 2.94
N LYS A 96 -0.39 10.22 3.87
CA LYS A 96 -0.68 9.34 4.99
C LYS A 96 -2.06 8.75 4.79
N LEU A 97 -2.14 7.44 4.63
CA LEU A 97 -3.40 6.71 4.60
C LEU A 97 -3.68 6.20 6.01
N ILE A 98 -4.73 6.71 6.62
CA ILE A 98 -5.18 6.31 7.95
C ILE A 98 -6.47 5.53 7.81
N VAL A 99 -6.48 4.32 8.34
CA VAL A 99 -7.67 3.46 8.37
C VAL A 99 -8.06 3.17 9.80
N SER A 100 -9.36 3.07 10.06
CA SER A 100 -9.88 2.81 11.40
C SER A 100 -11.04 1.83 11.39
N GLY A 101 -11.21 1.13 12.49
CA GLY A 101 -12.29 0.19 12.72
C GLY A 101 -12.60 0.05 14.21
N ASN A 102 -13.63 -0.71 14.55
CA ASN A 102 -13.94 -1.02 15.96
C ASN A 102 -12.91 -1.97 16.55
N THR A 103 -12.29 -2.82 15.71
CA THR A 103 -11.24 -3.75 16.09
C THR A 103 -10.04 -3.62 15.14
N ARG A 104 -8.91 -4.24 15.53
CA ARG A 104 -7.72 -4.31 14.69
C ARG A 104 -7.98 -5.05 13.38
N GLU A 105 -8.72 -6.14 13.43
CA GLU A 105 -9.07 -6.96 12.27
C GLU A 105 -9.88 -6.14 11.26
N GLU A 106 -10.87 -5.37 11.75
CA GLU A 106 -11.67 -4.49 10.91
C GLU A 106 -10.81 -3.40 10.26
N ALA A 107 -9.89 -2.79 11.01
CA ALA A 107 -8.95 -1.81 10.49
C ALA A 107 -8.03 -2.42 9.41
N ILE A 108 -7.53 -3.66 9.59
CA ILE A 108 -6.67 -4.35 8.62
C ILE A 108 -7.45 -4.67 7.33
N VAL A 109 -8.70 -5.13 7.42
CA VAL A 109 -9.52 -5.39 6.23
C VAL A 109 -9.75 -4.10 5.44
N ARG A 110 -10.07 -3.00 6.12
CA ARG A 110 -10.20 -1.68 5.49
C ARG A 110 -8.89 -1.19 4.89
N ALA A 111 -7.77 -1.40 5.58
CA ALA A 111 -6.44 -1.06 5.07
C ALA A 111 -6.15 -1.74 3.75
N ARG A 112 -6.39 -3.05 3.68
CA ARG A 112 -6.17 -3.84 2.46
C ARG A 112 -7.02 -3.32 1.30
N ASN A 113 -8.31 -3.15 1.52
CA ASN A 113 -9.22 -2.64 0.51
C ASN A 113 -8.83 -1.22 0.05
N ALA A 114 -8.44 -0.35 0.97
CA ALA A 114 -8.00 1.01 0.67
C ALA A 114 -6.69 1.02 -0.12
N LEU A 115 -5.68 0.23 0.28
CA LEU A 115 -4.39 0.13 -0.42
C LEU A 115 -4.56 -0.49 -1.81
N GLU A 116 -5.37 -1.55 -1.97
CA GLU A 116 -5.62 -2.20 -3.26
C GLU A 116 -6.40 -1.32 -4.25
N SER A 117 -7.21 -0.39 -3.75
CA SER A 117 -7.94 0.57 -4.59
C SER A 117 -7.20 1.89 -4.81
N PHE A 118 -6.06 2.11 -4.14
CA PHE A 118 -5.28 3.33 -4.25
C PHE A 118 -4.38 3.29 -5.49
N VAL A 119 -4.69 4.09 -6.51
CA VAL A 119 -3.93 4.13 -7.75
C VAL A 119 -3.09 5.42 -7.83
N ILE A 120 -1.77 5.24 -7.93
CA ILE A 120 -0.80 6.29 -8.24
C ILE A 120 0.08 5.76 -9.38
N GLU A 121 0.02 6.42 -10.54
CA GLU A 121 0.84 6.04 -11.69
C GLU A 121 1.79 7.18 -12.09
N GLY A 122 2.94 6.80 -12.65
CA GLY A 122 4.01 7.70 -13.06
C GLY A 122 5.24 7.64 -12.18
N VAL A 123 5.12 7.14 -10.94
CA VAL A 123 6.21 6.88 -10.01
C VAL A 123 6.00 5.52 -9.33
N SER A 124 7.09 4.89 -8.88
CA SER A 124 6.99 3.73 -7.99
C SER A 124 6.59 4.17 -6.59
N THR A 125 5.78 3.37 -5.91
CA THR A 125 5.32 3.67 -4.56
C THR A 125 5.44 2.48 -3.63
N THR A 126 5.39 2.74 -2.32
CA THR A 126 5.36 1.70 -1.28
C THR A 126 4.04 0.91 -1.22
N ILE A 127 2.98 1.30 -1.95
CA ILE A 127 1.65 0.67 -1.87
C ILE A 127 1.68 -0.86 -2.04
N PRO A 128 2.33 -1.44 -3.07
CA PRO A 128 2.35 -2.90 -3.24
C PRO A 128 3.00 -3.62 -2.05
N PHE A 129 4.06 -3.06 -1.49
CA PHE A 129 4.74 -3.58 -0.31
C PHE A 129 3.85 -3.52 0.95
N LEU A 130 3.12 -2.42 1.13
CA LEU A 130 2.20 -2.25 2.25
C LEU A 130 1.01 -3.24 2.17
N VAL A 131 0.51 -3.55 0.98
CA VAL A 131 -0.50 -4.60 0.78
C VAL A 131 0.02 -5.95 1.27
N GLU A 132 1.27 -6.31 0.95
CA GLU A 132 1.90 -7.56 1.42
C GLU A 132 2.00 -7.58 2.95
N ILE A 133 2.44 -6.48 3.58
CA ILE A 133 2.50 -6.35 5.05
C ILE A 133 1.14 -6.62 5.69
N THR A 134 0.05 -6.09 5.14
CA THR A 134 -1.29 -6.30 5.71
C THR A 134 -1.75 -7.75 5.69
N ARG A 135 -1.08 -8.60 4.92
CA ARG A 135 -1.36 -10.03 4.81
C ARG A 135 -0.49 -10.89 5.72
N HIS A 136 0.56 -10.31 6.30
CA HIS A 136 1.50 -11.03 7.16
C HIS A 136 0.84 -11.38 8.50
N PRO A 137 0.98 -12.65 8.97
CA PRO A 137 0.34 -13.12 10.21
C PRO A 137 0.75 -12.32 11.45
N GLU A 138 2.05 -12.01 11.63
CA GLU A 138 2.53 -11.21 12.77
C GLU A 138 1.92 -9.81 12.76
N PHE A 139 1.84 -9.16 11.57
CA PHE A 139 1.19 -7.86 11.45
C PHE A 139 -0.30 -7.95 11.80
N ALA A 140 -0.99 -9.00 11.34
CA ALA A 140 -2.41 -9.22 11.65
C ALA A 140 -2.63 -9.43 13.14
N ALA A 141 -1.78 -10.21 13.80
CA ALA A 141 -1.83 -10.48 15.24
C ALA A 141 -1.46 -9.24 16.10
N GLY A 142 -0.76 -8.26 15.52
CA GLY A 142 -0.22 -7.12 16.26
C GLY A 142 1.08 -7.43 17.01
N ASP A 143 1.70 -8.55 16.70
CA ASP A 143 2.98 -9.01 17.26
C ASP A 143 4.15 -8.48 16.42
N VAL A 144 4.26 -7.17 16.35
CA VAL A 144 5.28 -6.47 15.56
C VAL A 144 6.13 -5.58 16.45
N ASP A 145 7.42 -5.55 16.16
CA ASP A 145 8.41 -4.69 16.77
C ASP A 145 9.14 -3.83 15.72
N THR A 146 10.14 -3.05 16.14
CA THR A 146 10.93 -2.20 15.25
C THR A 146 11.77 -2.97 14.23
N HIS A 147 12.00 -4.28 14.43
CA HIS A 147 12.76 -5.16 13.53
C HIS A 147 11.87 -6.00 12.60
N PHE A 148 10.55 -5.86 12.73
CA PHE A 148 9.60 -6.63 11.91
C PHE A 148 9.86 -6.48 10.40
N LEU A 149 10.12 -5.27 9.92
CA LEU A 149 10.35 -5.04 8.50
C LEU A 149 11.64 -5.69 7.99
N GLU A 150 12.69 -5.73 8.81
CA GLU A 150 13.96 -6.39 8.47
C GLU A 150 13.72 -7.90 8.29
N ARG A 151 13.07 -8.55 9.26
CA ARG A 151 12.72 -9.98 9.16
C ARG A 151 11.83 -10.27 7.94
N PHE A 152 10.81 -9.45 7.72
CA PHE A 152 9.91 -9.60 6.57
C PHE A 152 10.65 -9.53 5.22
N LEU A 153 11.61 -8.63 5.08
CA LEU A 153 12.43 -8.51 3.87
C LEU A 153 13.36 -9.70 3.70
N GLU A 154 14.01 -10.19 4.77
CA GLU A 154 14.86 -11.38 4.75
C GLU A 154 14.09 -12.64 4.34
N GLU A 155 12.89 -12.86 4.87
CA GLU A 155 12.02 -13.96 4.48
C GLU A 155 11.66 -13.90 2.99
N LYS A 156 11.38 -12.72 2.47
CA LYS A 156 11.05 -12.50 1.06
C LYS A 156 12.24 -12.79 0.13
N GLU A 157 13.43 -12.42 0.53
CA GLU A 157 14.68 -12.71 -0.20
C GLU A 157 15.01 -14.20 -0.16
N GLY A 158 14.91 -14.83 1.01
CA GLY A 158 15.14 -16.27 1.20
C GLY A 158 14.14 -17.14 0.42
N GLY A 159 12.87 -16.72 0.36
CA GLY A 159 11.83 -17.38 -0.44
C GLY A 159 12.06 -17.30 -1.97
N ARG A 160 12.68 -16.22 -2.45
CA ARG A 160 13.07 -16.07 -3.86
C ARG A 160 14.26 -16.96 -4.24
N ALA A 161 15.22 -17.15 -3.33
CA ALA A 161 16.38 -17.99 -3.56
C ALA A 161 16.03 -19.49 -3.63
N SER A 162 15.00 -19.95 -2.91
CA SER A 162 14.52 -21.33 -2.92
C SER A 162 13.59 -21.69 -4.11
N GLY A 163 13.03 -20.71 -4.79
CA GLY A 163 12.08 -20.90 -5.90
C GLY A 163 12.73 -21.05 -7.30
N VAL A 164 14.05 -20.86 -7.43
CA VAL A 164 14.77 -20.93 -8.74
C VAL A 164 15.33 -22.33 -9.06
N GLY A 165 15.08 -23.32 -8.21
CA GLY A 165 15.71 -24.65 -8.27
C GLY A 165 14.86 -25.83 -8.78
N SER A 166 13.72 -25.65 -9.47
CA SER A 166 12.93 -26.80 -9.90
C SER A 166 12.26 -26.66 -11.28
N GLU A 167 13.03 -26.29 -12.29
CA GLU A 167 12.68 -26.60 -13.67
C GLU A 167 13.97 -26.82 -14.46
N VAL A 168 14.35 -28.07 -14.67
CA VAL A 168 14.88 -28.75 -15.84
C VAL A 168 15.51 -30.08 -15.42
N GLU A 169 14.74 -31.16 -15.53
CA GLU A 169 15.25 -32.46 -15.98
C GLU A 169 14.08 -33.37 -16.36
N GLY A 170 14.07 -33.83 -17.57
CA GLY A 170 13.28 -34.99 -17.87
C GLY A 170 12.68 -35.10 -19.26
N GLY A 171 13.45 -35.64 -20.19
CA GLY A 171 12.85 -36.59 -21.11
C GLY A 171 12.76 -36.24 -22.57
N GLY A 172 13.86 -36.39 -23.27
CA GLY A 172 13.80 -36.63 -24.72
C GLY A 172 13.06 -37.90 -25.06
N ARG A 173 12.12 -37.84 -26.00
CA ARG A 173 11.76 -39.00 -26.84
C ARG A 173 11.58 -38.59 -28.29
N LYS A 174 12.39 -39.24 -29.13
CA LYS A 174 12.39 -39.22 -30.60
C LYS A 174 11.17 -40.01 -31.16
N GLY A 175 10.80 -39.64 -32.37
CA GLY A 175 9.99 -40.46 -33.31
C GLY A 175 8.72 -39.69 -33.71
N GLY A 176 8.41 -39.34 -34.90
CA GLY A 176 8.68 -39.89 -36.20
C GLY A 176 7.42 -39.69 -37.04
N SER A 177 7.62 -39.25 -38.31
CA SER A 177 6.77 -39.38 -39.49
C SER A 177 5.47 -38.58 -39.63
N ALA A 178 5.45 -37.60 -40.49
CA ALA A 178 4.89 -37.56 -41.86
C ALA A 178 3.35 -37.78 -41.95
N GLY A 179 2.68 -36.84 -42.58
CA GLY A 179 1.31 -36.95 -43.06
C GLY A 179 0.79 -35.62 -43.61
N GLU A 180 0.91 -35.47 -44.91
CA GLU A 180 0.47 -34.38 -45.77
C GLU A 180 -1.05 -34.17 -45.83
N ALA A 181 -1.41 -32.96 -46.29
CA ALA A 181 -2.52 -32.55 -47.18
C ALA A 181 -3.91 -32.42 -46.46
N LYS A 182 -4.68 -31.40 -46.68
CA LYS A 182 -5.08 -30.63 -47.87
C LYS A 182 -5.91 -29.43 -47.47
N GLU A 183 -5.82 -28.46 -48.31
CA GLU A 183 -6.65 -27.28 -48.56
C GLU A 183 -8.15 -27.55 -48.65
N GLU A 184 -8.86 -26.48 -48.48
CA GLU A 184 -10.08 -25.96 -49.13
C GLU A 184 -11.00 -25.40 -48.03
N GLY A 185 -11.51 -24.22 -48.04
CA GLY A 185 -11.83 -23.29 -49.09
C GLY A 185 -13.09 -22.55 -48.70
N MET A 186 -13.08 -21.22 -48.92
CA MET A 186 -14.25 -20.38 -49.25
C MET A 186 -15.44 -20.36 -48.27
N ALA A 187 -16.00 -19.30 -47.93
CA ALA A 187 -16.38 -18.02 -48.46
C ALA A 187 -17.52 -17.40 -47.66
N LYS A 188 -17.44 -16.11 -47.46
CA LYS A 188 -18.43 -15.06 -47.63
C LYS A 188 -19.82 -15.09 -46.97
N THR A 189 -20.12 -13.93 -46.52
CA THR A 189 -21.38 -13.13 -46.53
C THR A 189 -22.09 -13.14 -45.16
N GLY A 190 -22.55 -12.06 -44.65
CA GLY A 190 -22.86 -10.72 -45.07
C GLY A 190 -23.77 -10.09 -44.02
N ALA A 191 -23.59 -8.85 -43.91
CA ALA A 191 -24.54 -7.77 -43.68
C ALA A 191 -25.77 -7.94 -42.75
N GLY A 192 -25.93 -6.92 -41.90
CA GLY A 192 -27.25 -6.32 -41.80
C GLY A 192 -27.84 -6.11 -40.42
N ARG A 193 -27.79 -4.90 -40.06
CA ARG A 193 -28.58 -3.96 -39.25
C ARG A 193 -28.04 -3.61 -37.89
#